data_61f2574209d88aafc2884aa3b9ceac5a
#
_entry.id   61f2574209d88aafc2884aa3b9ceac5a
#
_cell.length_a   1.000
_cell.length_b   1.000
_cell.length_c   1.000
_cell.angle_alpha   90.00
_cell.angle_beta   90.00
_cell.angle_gamma   90.00
#
_symmetry.space_group_name_H-M   'P 1'
#
loop_
_entity.id
_entity.type
_entity.pdbx_description
1 polymer ?
#
loop_
_entity_poly.entity_id
_entity_poly.type
_entity_poly.pdbx_seq_one_letter_code
_entity_poly.pdbx_strand_id
1 'polypeptide(L)'
;ASLLAGATPEDVKHGLSTFRGAKRRFEVILDGKGGTTALLDDYAHSPNEVRASIRSVKKLYPGRKVSVIFQPHLYTRTKDFAKEFAEALSEADQVIMPEIYPARELPIPGVDSMLILKDVTSSSKCYCERKDLLNLIKNSNFDILMTLGAADIDRLLPDIKKIIMGGGPE
;
A
#
# COMPACT_ATOMS: atom_id res chain seq x y z
N ALA A 1 -0.70 11.38 -28.64
CA ALA A 1 0.55 12.15 -28.51
C ALA A 1 1.70 11.44 -29.25
N SER A 2 2.07 10.19 -28.93
CA SER A 2 3.23 9.49 -29.52
C SER A 2 3.18 9.39 -31.06
N LEU A 3 2.02 9.04 -31.62
CA LEU A 3 1.83 8.98 -33.08
C LEU A 3 2.00 10.36 -33.74
N LEU A 4 1.55 11.45 -33.08
CA LEU A 4 1.76 12.82 -33.56
C LEU A 4 3.23 13.26 -33.46
N ALA A 5 4.01 12.61 -32.59
CA ALA A 5 5.45 12.83 -32.45
C ALA A 5 6.29 11.93 -33.36
N GLY A 6 5.67 11.22 -34.30
CA GLY A 6 6.36 10.40 -35.32
C GLY A 6 6.58 8.92 -34.96
N ALA A 7 6.06 8.43 -33.81
CA ALA A 7 6.10 7.01 -33.50
C ALA A 7 5.13 6.23 -34.40
N THR A 8 5.52 5.03 -34.80
CA THR A 8 4.63 4.10 -35.53
C THR A 8 3.65 3.41 -34.58
N PRO A 9 2.53 2.85 -35.06
CA PRO A 9 1.65 2.01 -34.25
C PRO A 9 2.39 0.83 -33.59
N GLU A 10 3.35 0.25 -34.27
CA GLU A 10 4.22 -0.83 -33.76
C GLU A 10 5.09 -0.36 -32.62
N ASP A 11 5.70 0.82 -32.69
CA ASP A 11 6.47 1.41 -31.58
C ASP A 11 5.60 1.65 -30.36
N VAL A 12 4.38 2.14 -30.56
CA VAL A 12 3.42 2.35 -29.47
C VAL A 12 3.02 1.01 -28.83
N LYS A 13 2.72 0.01 -29.65
CA LYS A 13 2.38 -1.34 -29.17
C LYS A 13 3.55 -1.96 -28.42
N HIS A 14 4.75 -1.87 -28.94
CA HIS A 14 5.97 -2.36 -28.28
C HIS A 14 6.20 -1.64 -26.96
N GLY A 15 6.15 -0.31 -26.94
CA GLY A 15 6.31 0.50 -25.73
C GLY A 15 5.29 0.14 -24.65
N LEU A 16 4.01 -0.05 -25.01
CA LEU A 16 2.95 -0.46 -24.07
C LEU A 16 3.17 -1.89 -23.54
N SER A 17 3.61 -2.83 -24.38
CA SER A 17 3.84 -4.22 -23.98
C SER A 17 5.05 -4.40 -23.08
N THR A 18 6.04 -3.53 -23.18
CA THR A 18 7.28 -3.57 -22.39
C THR A 18 7.25 -2.63 -21.18
N PHE A 19 6.25 -1.76 -21.08
CA PHE A 19 6.12 -0.83 -19.99
C PHE A 19 5.86 -1.58 -18.67
N ARG A 20 6.73 -1.39 -17.70
CA ARG A 20 6.68 -2.05 -16.38
C ARG A 20 5.92 -1.25 -15.31
N GLY A 21 5.30 -0.13 -15.70
CA GLY A 21 4.69 0.79 -14.76
C GLY A 21 5.68 1.82 -14.19
N ALA A 22 5.17 2.76 -13.42
CA ALA A 22 5.98 3.69 -12.65
C ALA A 22 6.17 3.16 -11.23
N LYS A 23 7.33 3.41 -10.64
CA LYS A 23 7.57 3.08 -9.23
C LYS A 23 6.50 3.72 -8.36
N ARG A 24 6.04 2.97 -7.35
CA ARG A 24 5.02 3.41 -6.40
C ARG A 24 3.68 3.80 -7.04
N ARG A 25 3.35 3.26 -8.22
CA ARG A 25 2.06 3.43 -8.88
C ARG A 25 1.51 2.05 -9.21
N PHE A 26 0.83 1.44 -8.23
CA PHE A 26 0.37 0.05 -8.30
C PHE A 26 1.50 -0.89 -8.76
N GLU A 27 2.67 -0.74 -8.12
CA GLU A 27 3.87 -1.49 -8.46
C GLU A 27 3.78 -2.92 -7.90
N VAL A 28 3.88 -3.91 -8.77
CA VAL A 28 3.95 -5.33 -8.37
C VAL A 28 5.41 -5.70 -8.14
N ILE A 29 5.81 -5.86 -6.89
CA ILE A 29 7.18 -6.19 -6.48
C ILE A 29 7.41 -7.71 -6.46
N LEU A 30 6.40 -8.45 -5.97
CA LEU A 30 6.30 -9.91 -6.03
C LEU A 30 4.92 -10.27 -6.56
N ASP A 31 4.85 -11.08 -7.60
CA ASP A 31 3.59 -11.36 -8.30
C ASP A 31 2.73 -12.46 -7.66
N GLY A 32 3.23 -13.12 -6.60
CA GLY A 32 2.47 -14.14 -5.86
C GLY A 32 2.10 -15.38 -6.66
N LYS A 33 2.86 -15.70 -7.73
CA LYS A 33 2.64 -16.90 -8.52
C LYS A 33 2.84 -18.17 -7.70
N GLY A 34 2.11 -19.22 -8.08
CA GLY A 34 2.23 -20.52 -7.38
C GLY A 34 1.73 -20.50 -5.93
N GLY A 35 0.89 -19.52 -5.55
CA GLY A 35 0.36 -19.40 -4.19
C GLY A 35 1.31 -18.75 -3.17
N THR A 36 2.45 -18.21 -3.64
CA THR A 36 3.35 -17.43 -2.77
C THR A 36 2.75 -16.07 -2.44
N THR A 37 3.31 -15.36 -1.47
CA THR A 37 2.85 -14.01 -1.10
C THR A 37 3.08 -13.02 -2.26
N ALA A 38 2.04 -12.28 -2.64
CA ALA A 38 2.18 -11.12 -3.51
C ALA A 38 2.55 -9.89 -2.69
N LEU A 39 3.48 -9.06 -3.19
CA LEU A 39 3.86 -7.78 -2.58
C LEU A 39 3.65 -6.66 -3.59
N LEU A 40 2.86 -5.66 -3.20
CA LEU A 40 2.57 -4.48 -4.03
C LEU A 40 2.86 -3.20 -3.24
N ASP A 41 3.18 -2.13 -3.97
CA ASP A 41 3.29 -0.77 -3.43
C ASP A 41 2.51 0.24 -4.27
N ASP A 42 1.84 1.17 -3.59
CA ASP A 42 1.16 2.28 -4.26
C ASP A 42 1.27 3.56 -3.44
N TYR A 43 1.47 4.65 -4.14
CA TYR A 43 1.55 6.00 -3.58
C TYR A 43 0.20 6.54 -3.11
N ALA A 44 -0.86 5.77 -3.21
CA ALA A 44 -2.23 6.13 -2.84
C ALA A 44 -2.29 6.76 -1.44
N HIS A 45 -2.76 8.01 -1.37
CA HIS A 45 -2.72 8.83 -0.16
C HIS A 45 -3.98 9.69 0.03
N SER A 46 -4.98 9.51 -0.80
CA SER A 46 -6.35 10.01 -0.61
C SER A 46 -7.32 8.84 -0.47
N PRO A 47 -8.49 9.03 0.18
CA PRO A 47 -9.45 7.94 0.37
C PRO A 47 -9.87 7.24 -0.93
N ASN A 48 -10.07 8.02 -2.00
CA ASN A 48 -10.48 7.46 -3.29
C ASN A 48 -9.36 6.64 -3.95
N GLU A 49 -8.09 7.10 -3.86
CA GLU A 49 -6.94 6.34 -4.36
C GLU A 49 -6.77 5.04 -3.57
N VAL A 50 -6.83 5.09 -2.24
CA VAL A 50 -6.73 3.92 -1.36
C VAL A 50 -7.81 2.89 -1.73
N ARG A 51 -9.06 3.33 -1.87
CA ARG A 51 -10.18 2.46 -2.28
C ARG A 51 -9.94 1.85 -3.66
N ALA A 52 -9.51 2.65 -4.62
CA ALA A 52 -9.24 2.19 -5.98
C ALA A 52 -8.13 1.14 -6.01
N SER A 53 -7.04 1.34 -5.26
CA SER A 53 -5.93 0.41 -5.16
C SER A 53 -6.36 -0.92 -4.54
N ILE A 54 -7.08 -0.92 -3.41
CA ILE A 54 -7.58 -2.14 -2.77
C ILE A 54 -8.50 -2.92 -3.70
N ARG A 55 -9.44 -2.24 -4.35
CA ARG A 55 -10.34 -2.88 -5.33
C ARG A 55 -9.60 -3.47 -6.52
N SER A 56 -8.56 -2.79 -6.99
CA SER A 56 -7.73 -3.27 -8.12
C SER A 56 -6.96 -4.52 -7.75
N VAL A 57 -6.39 -4.57 -6.53
CA VAL A 57 -5.72 -5.77 -6.01
C VAL A 57 -6.70 -6.93 -5.88
N LYS A 58 -7.89 -6.71 -5.32
CA LYS A 58 -8.93 -7.77 -5.20
C LYS A 58 -9.37 -8.31 -6.55
N LYS A 59 -9.40 -7.47 -7.59
CA LYS A 59 -9.69 -7.92 -8.98
C LYS A 59 -8.54 -8.71 -9.59
N LEU A 60 -7.29 -8.29 -9.32
CA LEU A 60 -6.10 -8.94 -9.86
C LEU A 60 -5.85 -10.33 -9.23
N TYR A 61 -6.23 -10.49 -7.96
CA TYR A 61 -6.03 -11.71 -7.17
C TYR A 61 -7.33 -12.20 -6.53
N PRO A 62 -8.29 -12.69 -7.32
CA PRO A 62 -9.60 -13.08 -6.81
C PRO A 62 -9.47 -14.22 -5.78
N GLY A 63 -10.22 -14.09 -4.68
CA GLY A 63 -10.26 -15.10 -3.60
C GLY A 63 -9.09 -15.07 -2.62
N ARG A 64 -8.10 -14.21 -2.81
CA ARG A 64 -6.96 -14.05 -1.89
C ARG A 64 -7.22 -12.92 -0.89
N LYS A 65 -6.75 -13.10 0.35
CA LYS A 65 -6.85 -12.08 1.41
C LYS A 65 -5.90 -10.92 1.14
N VAL A 66 -6.41 -9.71 1.22
CA VAL A 66 -5.65 -8.47 1.02
C VAL A 66 -5.34 -7.85 2.37
N SER A 67 -4.05 -7.84 2.73
CA SER A 67 -3.51 -7.14 3.89
C SER A 67 -2.88 -5.83 3.45
N VAL A 68 -3.27 -4.73 4.09
CA VAL A 68 -2.82 -3.38 3.75
C VAL A 68 -2.00 -2.81 4.90
N ILE A 69 -0.80 -2.31 4.62
CA ILE A 69 -0.07 -1.39 5.49
C ILE A 69 -0.32 0.01 4.94
N PHE A 70 -1.09 0.81 5.66
CA PHE A 70 -1.39 2.19 5.26
C PHE A 70 -0.72 3.18 6.20
N GLN A 71 0.25 3.95 5.69
CA GLN A 71 0.87 5.04 6.44
C GLN A 71 0.16 6.36 6.12
N PRO A 72 -0.60 6.92 7.08
CA PRO A 72 -1.22 8.23 6.89
C PRO A 72 -0.15 9.30 6.70
N HIS A 73 -0.42 10.26 5.81
CA HIS A 73 0.49 11.37 5.50
C HIS A 73 -0.20 12.69 5.81
N LEU A 74 0.42 13.52 6.65
CA LEU A 74 -0.05 14.79 7.19
C LEU A 74 -1.15 14.64 8.27
N TYR A 75 -1.00 15.40 9.34
CA TYR A 75 -2.00 15.44 10.42
C TYR A 75 -3.30 16.10 9.96
N THR A 76 -3.22 17.19 9.17
CA THR A 76 -4.38 17.88 8.62
C THR A 76 -5.22 16.93 7.76
N ARG A 77 -4.61 16.22 6.82
CA ARG A 77 -5.31 15.25 5.96
C ARG A 77 -5.93 14.11 6.77
N THR A 78 -5.19 13.59 7.74
CA THR A 78 -5.70 12.54 8.62
C THR A 78 -6.92 13.00 9.39
N LYS A 79 -6.89 14.22 9.93
CA LYS A 79 -8.03 14.82 10.65
C LYS A 79 -9.24 15.02 9.73
N ASP A 80 -9.00 15.61 8.56
CA ASP A 80 -10.10 16.05 7.68
C ASP A 80 -10.80 14.88 6.98
N PHE A 81 -10.09 13.77 6.73
CA PHE A 81 -10.58 12.62 5.97
C PHE A 81 -10.57 11.29 6.74
N ALA A 82 -10.53 11.35 8.08
CA ALA A 82 -10.44 10.14 8.90
C ALA A 82 -11.53 9.11 8.59
N LYS A 83 -12.77 9.57 8.45
CA LYS A 83 -13.93 8.71 8.18
C LYS A 83 -13.84 8.07 6.79
N GLU A 84 -13.54 8.86 5.78
CA GLU A 84 -13.43 8.40 4.39
C GLU A 84 -12.26 7.42 4.22
N PHE A 85 -11.15 7.62 4.93
CA PHE A 85 -10.06 6.66 4.98
C PHE A 85 -10.48 5.36 5.66
N ALA A 86 -11.18 5.43 6.79
CA ALA A 86 -11.69 4.24 7.46
C ALA A 86 -12.62 3.43 6.57
N GLU A 87 -13.55 4.08 5.87
CA GLU A 87 -14.43 3.44 4.90
C GLU A 87 -13.66 2.77 3.75
N ALA A 88 -12.65 3.46 3.19
CA ALA A 88 -11.83 2.92 2.10
C ALA A 88 -11.00 1.72 2.54
N LEU A 89 -10.35 1.82 3.71
CA LEU A 89 -9.51 0.76 4.27
C LEU A 89 -10.34 -0.46 4.72
N SER A 90 -11.59 -0.27 5.09
CA SER A 90 -12.51 -1.35 5.47
C SER A 90 -12.80 -2.33 4.33
N GLU A 91 -12.45 -2.00 3.10
CA GLU A 91 -12.52 -2.92 1.97
C GLU A 91 -11.37 -3.95 1.96
N ALA A 92 -10.30 -3.75 2.73
CA ALA A 92 -9.25 -4.74 2.92
C ALA A 92 -9.64 -5.78 3.96
N ASP A 93 -9.03 -6.97 3.90
CA ASP A 93 -9.30 -8.04 4.86
C ASP A 93 -8.52 -7.82 6.17
N GLN A 94 -7.35 -7.18 6.05
CA GLN A 94 -6.52 -6.78 7.19
C GLN A 94 -5.93 -5.39 6.97
N VAL A 95 -5.89 -4.57 8.03
CA VAL A 95 -5.29 -3.24 8.04
C VAL A 95 -4.25 -3.12 9.15
N ILE A 96 -3.03 -2.79 8.77
CA ILE A 96 -1.91 -2.48 9.65
C ILE A 96 -1.60 -1.00 9.45
N MET A 97 -1.61 -0.23 10.54
CA MET A 97 -1.45 1.22 10.44
C MET A 97 -0.32 1.69 11.35
N PRO A 98 0.78 2.22 10.79
CA PRO A 98 1.81 2.89 11.58
C PRO A 98 1.41 4.31 11.97
N GLU A 99 2.31 4.99 12.67
CA GLU A 99 2.17 6.40 12.98
C GLU A 99 2.05 7.27 11.71
N ILE A 100 1.43 8.44 11.89
CA ILE A 100 1.32 9.45 10.83
C ILE A 100 2.71 9.93 10.44
N TYR A 101 2.99 9.99 9.15
CA TYR A 101 4.17 10.69 8.63
C TYR A 101 3.89 12.19 8.59
N PRO A 102 4.57 13.00 9.42
CA PRO A 102 4.23 14.41 9.61
C PRO A 102 4.62 15.31 8.43
N ALA A 103 5.61 14.89 7.62
CA ALA A 103 6.26 15.72 6.62
C ALA A 103 6.76 17.05 7.20
N ARG A 104 6.01 18.14 6.98
CA ARG A 104 6.36 19.49 7.47
C ARG A 104 5.38 20.01 8.52
N GLU A 105 4.40 19.19 8.90
CA GLU A 105 3.39 19.60 9.88
C GLU A 105 3.84 19.31 11.30
N LEU A 106 3.41 20.15 12.22
CA LEU A 106 3.51 19.87 13.65
C LEU A 106 2.36 18.95 14.07
N PRO A 107 2.55 18.10 15.10
CA PRO A 107 1.49 17.26 15.62
C PRO A 107 0.27 18.10 16.05
N ILE A 108 -0.92 17.62 15.67
CA ILE A 108 -2.19 18.21 16.08
C ILE A 108 -2.71 17.40 17.28
N PRO A 109 -3.00 18.03 18.43
CA PRO A 109 -3.54 17.34 19.59
C PRO A 109 -4.77 16.48 19.26
N GLY A 110 -4.76 15.20 19.65
CA GLY A 110 -5.85 14.26 19.40
C GLY A 110 -5.91 13.70 17.97
N VAL A 111 -4.91 13.99 17.13
CA VAL A 111 -4.82 13.45 15.77
C VAL A 111 -3.65 12.48 15.67
N ASP A 112 -3.96 11.21 15.59
CA ASP A 112 -3.05 10.11 15.36
C ASP A 112 -3.69 9.08 14.42
N SER A 113 -2.99 7.99 14.13
CA SER A 113 -3.49 6.92 13.27
C SER A 113 -4.72 6.21 13.84
N MET A 114 -4.92 6.25 15.17
CA MET A 114 -6.09 5.65 15.82
C MET A 114 -7.39 6.40 15.46
N LEU A 115 -7.28 7.68 15.05
CA LEU A 115 -8.43 8.44 14.57
C LEU A 115 -9.10 7.77 13.36
N ILE A 116 -8.32 7.16 12.49
CA ILE A 116 -8.82 6.35 11.35
C ILE A 116 -9.12 4.92 11.80
N LEU A 117 -8.15 4.29 12.47
CA LEU A 117 -8.17 2.85 12.73
C LEU A 117 -9.37 2.40 13.58
N LYS A 118 -9.84 3.23 14.51
CA LYS A 118 -11.01 2.92 15.36
C LYS A 118 -12.26 2.60 14.53
N ASP A 119 -12.46 3.31 13.42
CA ASP A 119 -13.66 3.21 12.58
C ASP A 119 -13.49 2.23 11.39
N VAL A 120 -12.30 1.64 11.20
CA VAL A 120 -12.07 0.57 10.23
C VAL A 120 -12.84 -0.68 10.66
N THR A 121 -13.57 -1.31 9.74
CA THR A 121 -14.40 -2.50 9.99
C THR A 121 -13.84 -3.79 9.39
N SER A 122 -12.58 -3.79 8.92
CA SER A 122 -11.88 -4.99 8.46
C SER A 122 -11.86 -6.10 9.51
N SER A 123 -11.84 -7.35 9.08
CA SER A 123 -11.84 -8.52 9.99
C SER A 123 -10.64 -8.55 10.92
N SER A 124 -9.52 -7.95 10.52
CA SER A 124 -8.31 -7.78 11.32
C SER A 124 -7.77 -6.37 11.16
N LYS A 125 -7.43 -5.72 12.26
CA LYS A 125 -6.80 -4.40 12.24
C LYS A 125 -5.89 -4.20 13.44
N CYS A 126 -4.76 -3.54 13.24
CA CYS A 126 -3.85 -3.18 14.33
C CYS A 126 -3.06 -1.91 14.04
N TYR A 127 -2.71 -1.21 15.10
CA TYR A 127 -1.64 -0.21 15.11
C TYR A 127 -0.30 -0.92 15.32
N CYS A 128 0.71 -0.53 14.58
CA CYS A 128 2.07 -1.07 14.73
C CYS A 128 3.06 0.04 14.39
N GLU A 129 3.88 0.44 15.37
CA GLU A 129 4.91 1.43 15.10
C GLU A 129 5.81 1.00 13.95
N ARG A 130 6.23 1.95 13.13
CA ARG A 130 7.06 1.69 11.94
C ARG A 130 8.32 0.86 12.25
N LYS A 131 8.93 1.11 13.42
CA LYS A 131 10.12 0.36 13.88
C LYS A 131 9.85 -1.13 14.09
N ASP A 132 8.60 -1.51 14.40
CA ASP A 132 8.19 -2.88 14.71
C ASP A 132 7.54 -3.61 13.53
N LEU A 133 7.28 -2.90 12.41
CA LEU A 133 6.60 -3.46 11.23
C LEU A 133 7.32 -4.67 10.64
N LEU A 134 8.65 -4.64 10.52
CA LEU A 134 9.40 -5.76 9.96
C LEU A 134 9.30 -7.00 10.84
N ASN A 135 9.31 -6.82 12.17
CA ASN A 135 9.13 -7.92 13.12
C ASN A 135 7.70 -8.48 13.04
N LEU A 136 6.69 -7.62 12.94
CA LEU A 136 5.30 -8.05 12.72
C LEU A 136 5.17 -8.85 11.43
N ILE A 137 5.75 -8.37 10.32
CA ILE A 137 5.69 -9.05 9.02
C ILE A 137 6.39 -10.40 9.07
N LYS A 138 7.55 -10.49 9.72
CA LYS A 138 8.30 -11.75 9.90
C LYS A 138 7.51 -12.83 10.63
N ASN A 139 6.67 -12.42 11.59
CA ASN A 139 5.87 -13.32 12.41
C ASN A 139 4.41 -13.49 11.92
N SER A 140 4.12 -13.03 10.71
CA SER A 140 2.79 -13.10 10.10
C SER A 140 2.84 -13.80 8.75
N ASN A 141 1.69 -14.33 8.33
CA ASN A 141 1.52 -14.90 7.00
C ASN A 141 0.55 -14.05 6.21
N PHE A 142 0.90 -13.74 4.97
CA PHE A 142 0.08 -12.93 4.08
C PHE A 142 -0.15 -13.66 2.75
N ASP A 143 -1.37 -13.60 2.23
CA ASP A 143 -1.62 -13.97 0.84
C ASP A 143 -1.15 -12.82 -0.08
N ILE A 144 -1.63 -11.61 0.24
CA ILE A 144 -1.24 -10.38 -0.44
C ILE A 144 -0.90 -9.36 0.64
N LEU A 145 0.27 -8.74 0.50
CA LEU A 145 0.67 -7.59 1.30
C LEU A 145 0.82 -6.37 0.39
N MET A 146 0.12 -5.30 0.72
CA MET A 146 0.16 -4.05 -0.01
C MET A 146 0.55 -2.90 0.89
N THR A 147 1.57 -2.13 0.51
CA THR A 147 1.91 -0.87 1.16
C THR A 147 1.23 0.30 0.44
N LEU A 148 0.63 1.19 1.21
CA LEU A 148 -0.07 2.39 0.72
C LEU A 148 0.42 3.64 1.45
N GLY A 149 0.62 4.72 0.72
CA GLY A 149 0.91 6.03 1.27
C GLY A 149 1.97 6.83 0.53
N ALA A 150 1.92 8.14 0.66
CA ALA A 150 2.86 9.09 0.05
C ALA A 150 4.13 9.35 0.88
N ALA A 151 4.26 8.66 2.01
CA ALA A 151 5.35 8.83 2.95
C ALA A 151 6.55 7.92 2.63
N ASP A 152 7.28 7.50 3.64
CA ASP A 152 8.53 6.76 3.51
C ASP A 152 8.39 5.25 3.80
N ILE A 153 7.16 4.72 3.78
CA ILE A 153 6.88 3.30 3.98
C ILE A 153 7.57 2.44 2.92
N ASP A 154 7.73 2.97 1.71
CA ASP A 154 8.42 2.31 0.60
C ASP A 154 9.89 1.99 0.90
N ARG A 155 10.54 2.70 1.82
CA ARG A 155 11.91 2.40 2.25
C ARG A 155 12.03 1.05 2.94
N LEU A 156 10.94 0.49 3.46
CA LEU A 156 10.92 -0.85 4.06
C LEU A 156 10.74 -1.97 3.02
N LEU A 157 10.37 -1.65 1.79
CA LEU A 157 10.07 -2.66 0.76
C LEU A 157 11.20 -3.65 0.48
N PRO A 158 12.49 -3.25 0.41
CA PRO A 158 13.58 -4.21 0.23
C PRO A 158 13.63 -5.26 1.34
N ASP A 159 13.45 -4.84 2.59
CA ASP A 159 13.49 -5.73 3.75
C ASP A 159 12.23 -6.59 3.83
N ILE A 160 11.06 -6.02 3.56
CA ILE A 160 9.79 -6.75 3.45
C ILE A 160 9.90 -7.84 2.40
N LYS A 161 10.45 -7.52 1.23
CA LYS A 161 10.68 -8.49 0.15
C LYS A 161 11.61 -9.63 0.61
N LYS A 162 12.73 -9.31 1.28
CA LYS A 162 13.64 -10.32 1.84
C LYS A 162 12.89 -11.27 2.79
N ILE A 163 12.13 -10.72 3.73
CA ILE A 163 11.36 -11.51 4.71
C ILE A 163 10.40 -12.46 4.01
N ILE A 164 9.61 -11.95 3.05
CA ILE A 164 8.62 -12.76 2.31
C ILE A 164 9.29 -13.88 1.51
N MET A 165 10.47 -13.63 0.97
CA MET A 165 11.24 -14.63 0.20
C MET A 165 12.00 -15.64 1.08
N GLY A 166 11.84 -15.60 2.41
CA GLY A 166 12.49 -16.52 3.35
C GLY A 166 13.94 -16.13 3.70
N GLY A 167 14.40 -14.95 3.30
CA GLY A 167 15.67 -14.38 3.73
C GLY A 167 15.48 -13.69 5.09
N GLY A 168 16.09 -14.22 6.15
CA GLY A 168 16.20 -13.48 7.40
C GLY A 168 16.94 -12.15 7.21
N PRO A 169 16.77 -11.14 8.08
CA PRO A 169 17.63 -9.97 8.10
C PRO A 169 19.07 -10.41 8.39
N GLU A 170 20.02 -9.84 7.64
CA GLU A 170 21.45 -9.90 7.96
C GLU A 170 21.74 -9.09 9.23
#